data_433fdee96731a38e99854f6151c56ef8
#
_entry.id   433fdee96731a38e99854f6151c56ef8
#
_cell.length_a   1.000
_cell.length_b   1.000
_cell.length_c   1.000
_cell.angle_alpha   90.00
_cell.angle_beta   90.00
_cell.angle_gamma   90.00
#
_symmetry.space_group_name_H-M   'P 1'
#
loop_
_entity.id
_entity.type
_entity.pdbx_description
1 polymer ?
#
loop_
_entity_poly.entity_id
_entity_poly.type
_entity_poly.pdbx_seq_one_letter_code
_entity_poly.pdbx_strand_id
1 'polypeptide(L)'
;FDEACGNRPKSKDSDDFEKILFLKEEDNFEDNFLIHTISSYHTKITEQIKSAKKVYLSDNGFLNLGINRTINNGVMLENEVFVVLNKFCEELTYIKENYEIDFRCENSLYQVSYNIEDEKTRQREFRAFENFDSEKRYKYKIITYDETSLSEDIEIIKYEDFIFEFEDTKRIN
;
A
#
# COMPACT_ATOMS: atom_id res chain seq x y z
N PHE A 1 15.56 -24.69 47.09
CA PHE A 1 15.37 -23.22 47.12
C PHE A 1 14.95 -22.82 45.74
N ASP A 2 13.63 -22.80 45.56
CA ASP A 2 12.97 -22.32 44.34
C ASP A 2 12.78 -20.82 44.44
N GLU A 3 13.36 -20.07 43.52
CA GLU A 3 12.96 -18.69 43.32
C GLU A 3 12.11 -18.58 42.08
N ALA A 4 10.84 -18.35 42.30
CA ALA A 4 9.86 -18.01 41.30
C ALA A 4 10.21 -16.68 40.64
N CYS A 5 10.56 -16.74 39.36
CA CYS A 5 10.70 -15.57 38.51
C CYS A 5 9.31 -15.04 38.20
N GLY A 6 8.85 -14.06 39.00
CA GLY A 6 7.54 -13.45 38.88
C GLY A 6 7.42 -12.67 37.57
N ASN A 7 6.46 -13.06 36.73
CA ASN A 7 5.94 -12.24 35.63
C ASN A 7 5.45 -10.92 36.23
N ARG A 8 6.19 -9.84 36.03
CA ARG A 8 5.65 -8.49 36.23
C ARG A 8 4.59 -8.25 35.15
N PRO A 9 3.37 -7.89 35.52
CA PRO A 9 2.41 -7.41 34.53
C PRO A 9 3.00 -6.14 33.86
N LYS A 10 3.11 -6.12 32.56
CA LYS A 10 3.41 -4.89 31.82
C LYS A 10 2.32 -3.88 32.17
N SER A 11 2.70 -2.70 32.65
CA SER A 11 1.74 -1.65 32.94
C SER A 11 1.17 -1.14 31.61
N LYS A 12 -0.12 -0.85 31.60
CA LYS A 12 -0.82 -0.28 30.43
C LYS A 12 -0.14 1.02 29.96
N ASP A 13 0.50 1.72 30.86
CA ASP A 13 1.23 2.97 30.62
C ASP A 13 2.50 2.79 29.79
N SER A 14 3.16 1.61 29.84
CA SER A 14 4.34 1.34 29.01
C SER A 14 3.98 1.16 27.53
N ASP A 15 2.85 0.51 27.24
CA ASP A 15 2.40 0.29 25.86
C ASP A 15 1.94 1.61 25.21
N ASP A 16 1.32 2.49 26.01
CA ASP A 16 0.91 3.82 25.54
C ASP A 16 2.12 4.73 25.30
N PHE A 17 3.15 4.65 26.15
CA PHE A 17 4.39 5.41 25.96
C PHE A 17 5.19 4.96 24.74
N GLU A 18 5.34 3.65 24.52
CA GLU A 18 5.99 3.09 23.32
C GLU A 18 5.24 3.52 22.05
N LYS A 19 3.91 3.52 22.08
CA LYS A 19 3.08 3.96 20.97
C LYS A 19 3.24 5.46 20.66
N ILE A 20 3.31 6.30 21.70
CA ILE A 20 3.55 7.74 21.52
C ILE A 20 4.96 8.00 20.98
N LEU A 21 5.95 7.24 21.42
CA LEU A 21 7.32 7.35 20.93
C LEU A 21 7.39 6.96 19.45
N PHE A 22 6.74 5.85 19.08
CA PHE A 22 6.66 5.40 17.70
C PHE A 22 5.99 6.45 16.79
N LEU A 23 4.87 7.04 17.21
CA LEU A 23 4.20 8.10 16.44
C LEU A 23 5.08 9.36 16.26
N LYS A 24 5.89 9.73 17.27
CA LYS A 24 6.83 10.85 17.15
C LYS A 24 7.99 10.53 16.19
N GLU A 25 8.41 9.28 16.11
CA GLU A 25 9.43 8.85 15.17
C GLU A 25 8.89 8.84 13.73
N GLU A 26 7.63 8.42 13.52
CA GLU A 26 6.98 8.50 12.21
C GLU A 26 6.94 9.94 11.69
N ASP A 27 6.51 10.91 12.50
CA ASP A 27 6.47 12.32 12.13
C ASP A 27 7.86 12.82 11.68
N ASN A 28 8.93 12.45 12.39
CA ASN A 28 10.29 12.80 12.00
C ASN A 28 10.72 12.17 10.67
N PHE A 29 10.29 10.95 10.36
CA PHE A 29 10.63 10.27 9.10
C PHE A 29 9.80 10.84 7.93
N GLU A 30 8.55 11.24 8.13
CA GLU A 30 7.76 11.96 7.14
C GLU A 30 8.37 13.34 6.85
N ASP A 31 8.75 14.10 7.88
CA ASP A 31 9.38 15.44 7.75
C ASP A 31 10.71 15.37 6.98
N ASN A 32 11.45 14.28 7.08
CA ASN A 32 12.67 14.04 6.32
C ASN A 32 12.44 13.36 4.97
N PHE A 33 11.19 13.15 4.54
CA PHE A 33 10.82 12.50 3.28
C PHE A 33 11.37 11.07 3.15
N LEU A 34 11.61 10.36 4.24
CA LEU A 34 12.06 8.97 4.23
C LEU A 34 10.90 7.99 4.06
N ILE A 35 9.77 8.36 4.64
CA ILE A 35 8.51 7.61 4.53
C ILE A 35 7.37 8.52 4.09
N HIS A 36 6.34 7.89 3.59
CA HIS A 36 5.05 8.53 3.27
C HIS A 36 3.92 7.70 3.87
N THR A 37 2.85 8.36 4.28
CA THR A 37 1.66 7.67 4.76
C THR A 37 0.47 7.95 3.88
N ILE A 38 -0.37 6.94 3.63
CA ILE A 38 -1.67 7.10 2.99
C ILE A 38 -2.79 6.59 3.90
N SER A 39 -3.92 7.29 3.87
CA SER A 39 -5.10 6.94 4.65
C SER A 39 -6.03 6.00 3.88
N SER A 40 -6.83 5.24 4.60
CA SER A 40 -7.95 4.51 3.97
C SER A 40 -8.99 5.49 3.45
N TYR A 41 -9.50 5.22 2.25
CA TYR A 41 -10.59 5.99 1.67
C TYR A 41 -11.87 5.82 2.49
N HIS A 42 -12.51 6.93 2.82
CA HIS A 42 -13.82 6.98 3.44
C HIS A 42 -14.62 8.14 2.86
N THR A 43 -15.92 7.95 2.71
CA THR A 43 -16.83 9.03 2.25
C THR A 43 -16.91 10.20 3.22
N LYS A 44 -16.60 9.96 4.50
CA LYS A 44 -16.52 10.99 5.54
C LYS A 44 -15.08 11.27 5.92
N ILE A 45 -14.65 12.50 5.78
CA ILE A 45 -13.31 12.98 6.14
C ILE A 45 -12.91 12.62 7.57
N THR A 46 -13.86 12.70 8.53
CA THR A 46 -13.60 12.37 9.94
C THR A 46 -13.26 10.89 10.16
N GLU A 47 -13.78 10.00 9.34
CA GLU A 47 -13.45 8.57 9.36
C GLU A 47 -12.11 8.32 8.69
N GLN A 48 -11.84 8.99 7.58
CA GLN A 48 -10.56 8.93 6.87
C GLN A 48 -9.38 9.36 7.76
N ILE A 49 -9.50 10.47 8.48
CA ILE A 49 -8.47 10.96 9.41
C ILE A 49 -8.18 9.96 10.54
N LYS A 50 -9.20 9.24 11.00
CA LYS A 50 -9.10 8.25 12.09
C LYS A 50 -8.71 6.85 11.61
N SER A 51 -8.70 6.62 10.31
CA SER A 51 -8.35 5.31 9.75
C SER A 51 -6.89 4.96 9.99
N ALA A 52 -6.59 3.68 10.00
CA ALA A 52 -5.20 3.22 9.98
C ALA A 52 -4.50 3.76 8.73
N LYS A 53 -3.23 4.08 8.85
CA LYS A 53 -2.41 4.51 7.72
C LYS A 53 -1.55 3.35 7.22
N LYS A 54 -1.38 3.25 5.90
CA LYS A 54 -0.32 2.45 5.29
C LYS A 54 0.93 3.31 5.17
N VAL A 55 2.09 2.72 5.44
CA VAL A 55 3.40 3.40 5.40
C VAL A 55 4.20 2.86 4.23
N TYR A 56 4.75 3.76 3.44
CA TYR A 56 5.60 3.46 2.29
C TYR A 56 6.94 4.18 2.41
N LEU A 57 7.99 3.60 1.83
CA LEU A 57 9.31 4.22 1.77
C LEU A 57 9.45 5.07 0.51
N SER A 58 10.21 6.15 0.61
CA SER A 58 10.56 6.98 -0.55
C SER A 58 11.47 6.27 -1.54
N ASP A 59 12.22 5.27 -1.09
CA ASP A 59 13.14 4.47 -1.89
C ASP A 59 13.25 3.05 -1.32
N ASN A 60 13.10 2.05 -2.19
CA ASN A 60 13.25 0.64 -1.82
C ASN A 60 14.65 0.26 -1.33
N GLY A 61 15.66 1.07 -1.60
CA GLY A 61 17.00 0.89 -1.05
C GLY A 61 17.01 0.84 0.47
N PHE A 62 16.09 1.55 1.13
CA PHE A 62 15.95 1.51 2.59
C PHE A 62 15.49 0.15 3.14
N LEU A 63 14.76 -0.65 2.35
CA LEU A 63 14.39 -2.02 2.74
C LEU A 63 15.59 -2.92 2.96
N ASN A 64 16.71 -2.65 2.28
CA ASN A 64 17.93 -3.42 2.38
C ASN A 64 18.77 -3.05 3.61
N LEU A 65 18.48 -1.96 4.29
CA LEU A 65 19.18 -1.56 5.53
C LEU A 65 18.72 -2.35 6.75
N GLY A 66 17.61 -3.09 6.66
CA GLY A 66 17.10 -3.93 7.75
C GLY A 66 17.92 -5.21 7.92
N ILE A 67 18.30 -5.50 9.18
CA ILE A 67 19.05 -6.71 9.54
C ILE A 67 18.14 -7.94 9.40
N ASN A 68 18.54 -8.92 8.58
CA ASN A 68 17.93 -10.26 8.48
C ASN A 68 16.46 -10.31 7.99
N ARG A 69 16.05 -9.52 7.03
CA ARG A 69 14.74 -9.70 6.41
C ARG A 69 14.85 -10.45 5.08
N THR A 70 14.02 -11.47 4.95
CA THR A 70 13.75 -12.07 3.64
C THR A 70 13.09 -10.99 2.77
N ILE A 71 13.67 -10.67 1.63
CA ILE A 71 13.11 -9.71 0.70
C ILE A 71 11.77 -10.26 0.20
N ASN A 72 10.69 -9.50 0.41
CA ASN A 72 9.38 -9.81 -0.14
C ASN A 72 9.19 -8.99 -1.41
N ASN A 73 9.29 -9.66 -2.56
CA ASN A 73 9.18 -9.00 -3.87
C ASN A 73 7.81 -8.31 -4.07
N GLY A 74 6.74 -8.85 -3.49
CA GLY A 74 5.42 -8.22 -3.54
C GLY A 74 5.41 -6.87 -2.83
N VAL A 75 5.96 -6.81 -1.62
CA VAL A 75 6.08 -5.56 -0.85
C VAL A 75 6.96 -4.55 -1.57
N MET A 76 8.07 -5.01 -2.19
CA MET A 76 8.93 -4.11 -2.97
C MET A 76 8.20 -3.54 -4.19
N LEU A 77 7.47 -4.39 -4.92
CA LEU A 77 6.70 -3.94 -6.08
C LEU A 77 5.59 -2.97 -5.68
N GLU A 78 4.88 -3.25 -4.57
CA GLU A 78 3.85 -2.34 -4.05
C GLU A 78 4.44 -0.98 -3.68
N ASN A 79 5.61 -0.95 -3.04
CA ASN A 79 6.29 0.30 -2.71
C ASN A 79 6.76 1.07 -3.95
N GLU A 80 7.25 0.40 -4.99
CA GLU A 80 7.63 1.04 -6.25
C GLU A 80 6.41 1.65 -6.96
N VAL A 81 5.30 0.93 -7.01
CA VAL A 81 4.03 1.44 -7.57
C VAL A 81 3.56 2.66 -6.78
N PHE A 82 3.66 2.61 -5.44
CA PHE A 82 3.39 3.76 -4.59
C PHE A 82 4.23 4.97 -4.98
N VAL A 83 5.55 4.82 -5.12
CA VAL A 83 6.47 5.91 -5.47
C VAL A 83 6.10 6.56 -6.81
N VAL A 84 5.64 5.77 -7.78
CA VAL A 84 5.14 6.30 -9.05
C VAL A 84 3.84 7.06 -8.84
N LEU A 85 2.81 6.42 -8.25
CA LEU A 85 1.49 7.02 -8.08
C LEU A 85 1.55 8.30 -7.23
N ASN A 86 2.35 8.33 -6.17
CA ASN A 86 2.48 9.49 -5.29
C ASN A 86 3.01 10.76 -5.97
N LYS A 87 3.65 10.61 -7.14
CA LYS A 87 4.13 11.76 -7.96
C LYS A 87 3.03 12.37 -8.83
N PHE A 88 1.98 11.60 -9.13
CA PHE A 88 1.00 11.97 -10.15
C PHE A 88 -0.42 12.10 -9.61
N CYS A 89 -0.74 11.47 -8.48
CA CYS A 89 -2.06 11.50 -7.87
C CYS A 89 -2.16 12.66 -6.88
N GLU A 90 -3.18 13.52 -7.03
CA GLU A 90 -3.46 14.58 -6.06
C GLU A 90 -3.97 14.00 -4.74
N GLU A 91 -4.80 12.95 -4.81
CA GLU A 91 -5.32 12.24 -3.65
C GLU A 91 -5.07 10.73 -3.82
N LEU A 92 -4.02 10.22 -3.18
CA LEU A 92 -3.71 8.80 -3.12
C LEU A 92 -4.22 8.21 -1.81
N THR A 93 -5.08 7.21 -1.89
CA THR A 93 -5.66 6.50 -0.75
C THR A 93 -5.64 5.00 -1.01
N TYR A 94 -5.91 4.18 0.01
CA TYR A 94 -6.16 2.76 -0.14
C TYR A 94 -7.57 2.43 0.34
N ILE A 95 -8.07 1.22 0.08
CA ILE A 95 -9.39 0.77 0.54
C ILE A 95 -9.21 -0.43 1.44
N LYS A 96 -9.81 -0.40 2.63
CA LYS A 96 -9.77 -1.48 3.61
C LYS A 96 -11.12 -1.69 4.25
N GLU A 97 -11.75 -2.79 3.88
CA GLU A 97 -13.00 -3.29 4.47
C GLU A 97 -12.86 -4.79 4.76
N ASN A 98 -13.75 -5.64 4.24
CA ASN A 98 -13.60 -7.09 4.21
C ASN A 98 -12.67 -7.58 3.09
N TYR A 99 -12.21 -6.66 2.27
CA TYR A 99 -11.28 -6.78 1.15
C TYR A 99 -10.31 -5.60 1.20
N GLU A 100 -9.25 -5.68 0.42
CA GLU A 100 -8.25 -4.61 0.34
C GLU A 100 -7.99 -4.28 -1.13
N ILE A 101 -7.90 -2.98 -1.43
CA ILE A 101 -7.42 -2.45 -2.71
C ILE A 101 -6.22 -1.55 -2.36
N ASP A 102 -5.08 -1.83 -2.99
CA ASP A 102 -3.82 -1.21 -2.60
C ASP A 102 -3.80 0.28 -2.81
N PHE A 103 -4.32 0.76 -3.97
CA PHE A 103 -4.36 2.19 -4.23
C PHE A 103 -5.64 2.60 -4.95
N ARG A 104 -6.15 3.76 -4.55
CA ARG A 104 -7.17 4.52 -5.25
C ARG A 104 -6.57 5.87 -5.62
N CYS A 105 -6.57 6.17 -6.92
CA CYS A 105 -6.10 7.43 -7.49
C CYS A 105 -7.17 7.94 -8.45
N GLU A 106 -7.81 9.04 -8.14
CA GLU A 106 -8.87 9.64 -8.96
C GLU A 106 -9.97 8.60 -9.35
N ASN A 107 -10.08 8.29 -10.64
CA ASN A 107 -11.06 7.35 -11.22
C ASN A 107 -10.46 5.96 -11.50
N SER A 108 -9.34 5.63 -10.86
CA SER A 108 -8.65 4.36 -11.06
C SER A 108 -8.39 3.65 -9.74
N LEU A 109 -8.54 2.34 -9.75
CA LEU A 109 -8.22 1.43 -8.65
C LEU A 109 -7.06 0.55 -9.10
N TYR A 110 -6.06 0.42 -8.23
CA TYR A 110 -4.86 -0.35 -8.49
C TYR A 110 -4.70 -1.43 -7.46
N GLN A 111 -4.38 -2.61 -7.94
CA GLN A 111 -3.94 -3.74 -7.15
C GLN A 111 -2.54 -4.12 -7.59
N VAL A 112 -1.69 -4.52 -6.65
CA VAL A 112 -0.31 -4.89 -6.96
C VAL A 112 -0.07 -6.34 -6.55
N SER A 113 0.31 -7.16 -7.52
CA SER A 113 0.63 -8.56 -7.28
C SER A 113 1.88 -8.94 -8.06
N TYR A 114 2.91 -9.44 -7.36
CA TYR A 114 4.16 -9.81 -8.01
C TYR A 114 3.95 -10.84 -9.13
N ASN A 115 3.04 -11.80 -8.90
CA ASN A 115 2.65 -12.83 -9.85
C ASN A 115 1.15 -13.15 -9.68
N ILE A 116 0.44 -13.30 -10.79
CA ILE A 116 -0.99 -13.63 -10.85
C ILE A 116 -1.27 -14.90 -11.67
N GLU A 117 -0.26 -15.75 -11.89
CA GLU A 117 -0.45 -17.04 -12.58
C GLU A 117 -1.39 -17.96 -11.80
N ASP A 118 -1.36 -17.89 -10.46
CA ASP A 118 -2.29 -18.67 -9.63
C ASP A 118 -3.71 -18.11 -9.73
N GLU A 119 -4.62 -18.97 -10.18
CA GLU A 119 -6.03 -18.62 -10.39
C GLU A 119 -6.72 -18.12 -9.10
N LYS A 120 -6.34 -18.61 -7.93
CA LYS A 120 -6.90 -18.17 -6.65
C LYS A 120 -6.46 -16.73 -6.32
N THR A 121 -5.20 -16.42 -6.59
CA THR A 121 -4.66 -15.06 -6.44
C THR A 121 -5.40 -14.12 -7.38
N ARG A 122 -5.49 -14.46 -8.66
CA ARG A 122 -6.22 -13.69 -9.66
C ARG A 122 -7.68 -13.42 -9.26
N GLN A 123 -8.41 -14.43 -8.86
CA GLN A 123 -9.81 -14.28 -8.41
C GLN A 123 -9.93 -13.42 -7.15
N ARG A 124 -8.98 -13.47 -6.24
CA ARG A 124 -8.99 -12.63 -5.04
C ARG A 124 -8.88 -11.16 -5.41
N GLU A 125 -7.94 -10.80 -6.28
CA GLU A 125 -7.73 -9.42 -6.72
C GLU A 125 -8.95 -8.89 -7.48
N PHE A 126 -9.53 -9.68 -8.37
CA PHE A 126 -10.72 -9.31 -9.12
C PHE A 126 -11.93 -9.06 -8.22
N ARG A 127 -12.17 -9.94 -7.24
CA ARG A 127 -13.27 -9.80 -6.30
C ARG A 127 -13.16 -8.53 -5.43
N ALA A 128 -11.95 -8.07 -5.13
CA ALA A 128 -11.77 -6.85 -4.37
C ALA A 128 -12.38 -5.65 -5.10
N PHE A 129 -12.17 -5.53 -6.40
CA PHE A 129 -12.76 -4.48 -7.23
C PHE A 129 -14.30 -4.59 -7.31
N GLU A 130 -14.83 -5.78 -7.58
CA GLU A 130 -16.26 -6.03 -7.67
C GLU A 130 -16.99 -5.70 -6.37
N ASN A 131 -16.39 -6.01 -5.23
CA ASN A 131 -16.96 -5.74 -3.91
C ASN A 131 -17.03 -4.25 -3.60
N PHE A 132 -16.03 -3.47 -4.04
CA PHE A 132 -16.00 -2.03 -3.79
C PHE A 132 -16.84 -1.25 -4.79
N ASP A 133 -16.77 -1.58 -6.06
CA ASP A 133 -17.37 -0.80 -7.14
C ASP A 133 -18.33 -1.64 -8.00
N SER A 134 -19.48 -2.01 -7.39
CA SER A 134 -20.54 -2.76 -8.07
C SER A 134 -21.13 -2.03 -9.30
N GLU A 135 -20.98 -0.71 -9.36
CA GLU A 135 -21.47 0.13 -10.45
C GLU A 135 -20.44 0.35 -11.57
N LYS A 136 -19.24 -0.22 -11.46
CA LYS A 136 -18.16 -0.10 -12.44
C LYS A 136 -17.82 1.36 -12.80
N ARG A 137 -17.69 2.21 -11.79
CA ARG A 137 -17.38 3.64 -11.96
C ARG A 137 -15.91 3.93 -12.12
N TYR A 138 -15.06 2.97 -11.73
CA TYR A 138 -13.62 3.09 -11.77
C TYR A 138 -13.01 2.25 -12.89
N LYS A 139 -11.81 2.62 -13.30
CA LYS A 139 -10.93 1.77 -14.11
C LYS A 139 -10.17 0.84 -13.19
N TYR A 140 -10.09 -0.44 -13.54
CA TYR A 140 -9.40 -1.45 -12.72
C TYR A 140 -8.07 -1.81 -13.37
N LYS A 141 -7.00 -1.64 -12.61
CA LYS A 141 -5.65 -1.93 -13.04
C LYS A 141 -4.96 -2.87 -12.05
N ILE A 142 -4.37 -3.94 -12.54
CA ILE A 142 -3.50 -4.81 -11.75
C ILE A 142 -2.08 -4.64 -12.27
N ILE A 143 -1.17 -4.23 -11.39
CA ILE A 143 0.24 -4.09 -11.73
C ILE A 143 0.95 -5.36 -11.32
N THR A 144 1.64 -5.99 -12.29
CA THR A 144 2.42 -7.21 -12.09
C THR A 144 3.88 -6.99 -12.44
N TYR A 145 4.76 -7.93 -12.06
CA TYR A 145 6.17 -7.81 -12.40
C TYR A 145 6.45 -8.11 -13.88
N ASP A 146 5.85 -9.15 -14.44
CA ASP A 146 6.22 -9.69 -15.74
C ASP A 146 5.06 -10.05 -16.68
N GLU A 147 3.83 -9.86 -16.25
CA GLU A 147 2.65 -10.25 -17.02
C GLU A 147 1.86 -9.03 -17.51
N THR A 148 1.45 -9.08 -18.77
CA THR A 148 0.54 -8.10 -19.37
C THR A 148 -0.61 -8.83 -20.04
N SER A 149 -1.84 -8.48 -19.71
CA SER A 149 -3.00 -8.96 -20.41
C SER A 149 -4.16 -7.95 -20.32
N LEU A 150 -5.06 -8.02 -21.27
CA LEU A 150 -6.28 -7.23 -21.29
C LEU A 150 -7.47 -8.18 -21.14
N SER A 151 -8.30 -7.93 -20.15
CA SER A 151 -9.65 -8.46 -20.07
C SER A 151 -10.64 -7.33 -20.34
N GLU A 152 -11.93 -7.67 -20.57
CA GLU A 152 -12.93 -6.64 -20.91
C GLU A 152 -13.07 -5.56 -19.82
N ASP A 153 -12.81 -5.90 -18.56
CA ASP A 153 -13.08 -5.04 -17.41
C ASP A 153 -11.81 -4.67 -16.60
N ILE A 154 -10.71 -5.43 -16.72
CA ILE A 154 -9.50 -5.28 -15.90
C ILE A 154 -8.26 -5.26 -16.79
N GLU A 155 -7.49 -4.22 -16.64
CA GLU A 155 -6.21 -4.06 -17.31
C GLU A 155 -5.08 -4.62 -16.42
N ILE A 156 -4.37 -5.62 -16.92
CA ILE A 156 -3.17 -6.17 -16.25
C ILE A 156 -1.96 -5.57 -16.96
N ILE A 157 -1.15 -4.84 -16.21
CA ILE A 157 -0.05 -4.04 -16.74
C ILE A 157 1.25 -4.53 -16.11
N LYS A 158 2.24 -4.80 -16.94
CA LYS A 158 3.61 -5.01 -16.47
C LYS A 158 4.16 -3.73 -15.85
N TYR A 159 4.92 -3.85 -14.75
CA TYR A 159 5.44 -2.71 -14.03
C TYR A 159 6.31 -1.77 -14.89
N GLU A 160 7.10 -2.31 -15.81
CA GLU A 160 7.86 -1.48 -16.76
C GLU A 160 6.94 -0.60 -17.64
N ASP A 161 5.88 -1.18 -18.19
CA ASP A 161 4.93 -0.47 -19.05
C ASP A 161 4.17 0.60 -18.23
N PHE A 162 3.82 0.26 -16.97
CA PHE A 162 3.20 1.19 -16.03
C PHE A 162 4.05 2.44 -15.78
N ILE A 163 5.37 2.30 -15.59
CA ILE A 163 6.27 3.45 -15.42
C ILE A 163 6.25 4.33 -16.68
N PHE A 164 6.33 3.75 -17.86
CA PHE A 164 6.36 4.51 -19.10
C PHE A 164 5.05 5.26 -19.37
N GLU A 165 3.90 4.69 -19.02
CA GLU A 165 2.59 5.36 -19.13
C GLU A 165 2.60 6.72 -18.39
N PHE A 166 3.20 6.76 -17.20
CA PHE A 166 3.27 7.98 -16.39
C PHE A 166 4.39 8.94 -16.80
N GLU A 167 5.52 8.45 -17.31
CA GLU A 167 6.61 9.31 -17.78
C GLU A 167 6.25 10.06 -19.06
N ASP A 168 5.52 9.43 -19.98
CA ASP A 168 5.07 10.07 -21.22
C ASP A 168 4.05 11.18 -20.94
N THR A 169 3.24 11.06 -19.91
CA THR A 169 2.29 12.12 -19.50
C THR A 169 3.01 13.42 -19.10
N LYS A 170 4.24 13.35 -18.59
CA LYS A 170 5.07 14.54 -18.26
C LYS A 170 5.65 15.27 -19.49
N ARG A 171 5.76 14.58 -20.64
CA ARG A 171 6.35 15.18 -21.85
C ARG A 171 5.36 16.02 -22.65
N ILE A 172 4.06 15.93 -22.30
CA ILE A 172 2.97 16.57 -23.03
C ILE A 172 2.45 17.85 -22.32
N ASN A 173 2.83 18.05 -21.06
CA ASN A 173 2.50 19.25 -20.26
C ASN A 173 3.74 20.12 -20.01
#